data_bb3fa8ced8ea1a172ebf228c96e60195
#
_entry.id   bb3fa8ced8ea1a172ebf228c96e60195
#
_cell.length_a   1.000
_cell.length_b   1.000
_cell.length_c   1.000
_cell.angle_alpha   90.00
_cell.angle_beta   90.00
_cell.angle_gamma   90.00
#
_symmetry.space_group_name_H-M   'P 1'
#
loop_
_entity.id
_entity.type
_entity.pdbx_description
1 polymer ?
#
loop_
_entity_poly.entity_id
_entity_poly.type
_entity_poly.pdbx_seq_one_letter_code
_entity_poly.pdbx_strand_id
1 'polypeptide(L)'
;MLYSPFERLRLLTRAVPTRRQVMFYPTSFNIADRKISPPLVLSPMAGVTDSPFRRLVKRRGGAGLFVTEFISVEGLTRGNMRTHDLMRYKADEERPIAIQIFGYDIERMRWAAEIAQEAGADFVDINCGCPAKKVVNGGGGSNLLRDLPHLEKILKEVKRAITIPMTVKIRAGWDDNTINCVEVAKLIEDCGASMVTLHGRTRVQAYKGFANWDLVRAIKENVSIPVSGSGDILVPEHALERFDRTGCDAVHIGRGARCARRRGGVG
;
A
#
# COMPACT_ATOMS: atom_id res chain seq x y z
N MET A 1 9.43 -7.54 28.45
CA MET A 1 8.44 -6.94 27.53
C MET A 1 8.92 -7.12 26.11
N LEU A 2 8.24 -7.92 25.30
CA LEU A 2 8.59 -8.13 23.90
C LEU A 2 7.77 -7.14 23.07
N TYR A 3 8.43 -6.13 22.53
CA TYR A 3 7.83 -5.13 21.64
C TYR A 3 7.34 -5.77 20.35
N SER A 4 6.24 -5.26 19.78
CA SER A 4 5.79 -5.64 18.44
C SER A 4 6.84 -5.21 17.39
N PRO A 5 6.87 -5.82 16.18
CA PRO A 5 7.76 -5.36 15.11
C PRO A 5 7.62 -3.88 14.80
N PHE A 6 6.42 -3.32 14.95
CA PHE A 6 6.16 -1.90 14.79
C PHE A 6 6.72 -1.05 15.95
N GLU A 7 6.57 -1.50 17.19
CA GLU A 7 7.14 -0.80 18.36
C GLU A 7 8.66 -0.80 18.34
N ARG A 8 9.28 -1.94 17.99
CA ARG A 8 10.73 -2.04 17.82
C ARG A 8 11.22 -1.11 16.71
N LEU A 9 10.54 -1.06 15.59
CA LEU A 9 10.91 -0.17 14.50
C LEU A 9 10.82 1.31 14.92
N ARG A 10 9.78 1.70 15.65
CA ARG A 10 9.65 3.04 16.23
C ARG A 10 10.77 3.36 17.24
N LEU A 11 11.21 2.38 18.02
CA LEU A 11 12.32 2.54 18.97
C LEU A 11 13.66 2.62 18.24
N LEU A 12 13.87 1.82 17.19
CA LEU A 12 15.09 1.85 16.38
C LEU A 12 15.24 3.18 15.62
N THR A 13 14.14 3.77 15.16
CA THR A 13 14.17 5.11 14.54
C THR A 13 14.45 6.24 15.54
N ARG A 14 14.37 5.97 16.88
CA ARG A 14 14.71 6.89 17.96
C ARG A 14 16.04 6.56 18.66
N ALA A 15 16.57 5.35 18.50
CA ALA A 15 17.83 4.95 19.12
C ALA A 15 19.01 5.58 18.39
N VAL A 16 19.85 6.33 19.09
CA VAL A 16 21.12 6.84 18.58
C VAL A 16 22.06 5.65 18.38
N PRO A 17 22.57 5.38 17.18
CA PRO A 17 23.48 4.28 16.94
C PRO A 17 24.83 4.55 17.61
N THR A 18 25.31 3.62 18.44
CA THR A 18 26.69 3.62 18.93
C THR A 18 27.64 3.37 17.73
N ARG A 19 28.37 4.41 17.29
CA ARG A 19 29.54 4.39 16.38
C ARG A 19 29.49 3.54 15.09
N ARG A 20 28.35 3.49 14.38
CA ARG A 20 28.30 3.19 12.93
C ARG A 20 27.55 4.32 12.24
N GLN A 21 28.02 4.72 11.07
CA GLN A 21 27.47 5.82 10.24
C GLN A 21 26.03 6.21 10.63
N VAL A 22 25.84 7.49 10.96
CA VAL A 22 24.49 8.02 11.24
C VAL A 22 23.65 7.80 9.99
N MET A 23 22.97 6.67 9.93
CA MET A 23 22.03 6.39 8.85
C MET A 23 20.76 7.20 9.12
N PHE A 24 20.47 8.15 8.26
CA PHE A 24 19.29 8.99 8.35
C PHE A 24 18.08 8.20 7.82
N TYR A 25 17.29 7.63 8.72
CA TYR A 25 16.01 7.02 8.35
C TYR A 25 14.90 8.07 8.34
N PRO A 26 13.97 8.03 7.38
CA PRO A 26 12.84 8.94 7.40
C PRO A 26 12.00 8.68 8.65
N THR A 27 11.63 9.73 9.36
CA THR A 27 10.71 9.67 10.52
C THR A 27 9.26 9.95 10.10
N SER A 28 9.10 10.53 8.93
CA SER A 28 7.82 10.86 8.30
C SER A 28 8.01 11.08 6.80
N PHE A 29 6.93 11.05 6.06
CA PHE A 29 6.86 11.47 4.66
C PHE A 29 5.52 12.17 4.41
N ASN A 30 5.38 12.82 3.26
CA ASN A 30 4.13 13.48 2.89
C ASN A 30 3.45 12.75 1.73
N ILE A 31 2.13 12.67 1.76
CA ILE A 31 1.29 12.30 0.62
C ILE A 31 0.44 13.54 0.33
N ALA A 32 0.74 14.25 -0.76
CA ALA A 32 0.24 15.61 -1.00
C ALA A 32 0.53 16.52 0.20
N ASP A 33 -0.47 17.16 0.78
CA ASP A 33 -0.41 18.04 1.95
C ASP A 33 -0.40 17.29 3.31
N ARG A 34 -0.57 15.97 3.32
CA ARG A 34 -0.74 15.18 4.53
C ARG A 34 0.56 14.54 5.00
N LYS A 35 1.01 14.89 6.19
CA LYS A 35 2.17 14.29 6.83
C LYS A 35 1.82 12.93 7.44
N ILE A 36 2.56 11.90 7.08
CA ILE A 36 2.43 10.53 7.58
C ILE A 36 3.63 10.19 8.48
N SER A 37 3.36 9.77 9.70
CA SER A 37 4.39 9.40 10.68
C SER A 37 3.88 8.29 11.61
N PRO A 38 4.66 7.21 11.80
CA PRO A 38 5.92 6.88 11.14
C PRO A 38 5.74 6.54 9.66
N PRO A 39 6.83 6.44 8.84
CA PRO A 39 6.76 6.13 7.42
C PRO A 39 6.51 4.62 7.16
N LEU A 40 5.57 4.08 7.89
CA LEU A 40 5.16 2.68 7.87
C LEU A 40 3.69 2.59 7.51
N VAL A 41 3.36 1.75 6.55
CA VAL A 41 1.99 1.55 6.09
C VAL A 41 1.55 0.12 6.36
N LEU A 42 0.37 -0.07 6.94
CA LEU A 42 -0.22 -1.40 7.03
C LEU A 42 -0.80 -1.77 5.66
N SER A 43 -0.18 -2.77 5.00
CA SER A 43 -0.61 -3.25 3.69
C SER A 43 -2.03 -3.81 3.70
N PRO A 44 -2.81 -3.60 2.65
CA PRO A 44 -4.10 -4.26 2.46
C PRO A 44 -3.92 -5.78 2.35
N MET A 45 -4.65 -6.54 3.16
CA MET A 45 -4.63 -8.01 3.16
C MET A 45 -6.05 -8.53 3.34
N ALA A 46 -6.62 -9.15 2.28
CA ALA A 46 -7.96 -9.72 2.32
C ALA A 46 -8.14 -10.73 3.45
N GLY A 47 -9.22 -10.59 4.21
CA GLY A 47 -9.54 -11.42 5.38
C GLY A 47 -8.60 -11.20 6.58
N VAL A 48 -7.81 -10.13 6.60
CA VAL A 48 -6.84 -9.85 7.67
C VAL A 48 -6.89 -8.41 8.16
N THR A 49 -6.89 -7.44 7.25
CA THR A 49 -6.83 -6.02 7.62
C THR A 49 -8.21 -5.41 7.81
N ASP A 50 -9.06 -6.12 8.57
CA ASP A 50 -10.34 -5.60 9.07
C ASP A 50 -10.14 -4.50 10.12
N SER A 51 -11.20 -3.78 10.47
CA SER A 51 -11.14 -2.70 11.46
C SER A 51 -10.57 -3.14 12.82
N PRO A 52 -10.98 -4.29 13.41
CA PRO A 52 -10.35 -4.79 14.64
C PRO A 52 -8.84 -4.97 14.54
N PHE A 53 -8.34 -5.51 13.43
CA PHE A 53 -6.90 -5.71 13.24
C PHE A 53 -6.17 -4.39 13.04
N ARG A 54 -6.70 -3.45 12.23
CA ARG A 54 -6.10 -2.12 12.02
C ARG A 54 -6.00 -1.36 13.35
N ARG A 55 -7.06 -1.37 14.16
CA ARG A 55 -7.08 -0.76 15.49
C ARG A 55 -6.07 -1.39 16.45
N LEU A 56 -5.93 -2.73 16.42
CA LEU A 56 -4.90 -3.41 17.21
C LEU A 56 -3.49 -2.93 16.82
N VAL A 57 -3.20 -2.83 15.53
CA VAL A 57 -1.91 -2.33 15.03
C VAL A 57 -1.71 -0.86 15.43
N LYS A 58 -2.76 -0.01 15.35
CA LYS A 58 -2.71 1.40 15.76
C LYS A 58 -2.36 1.55 17.24
N ARG A 59 -3.05 0.82 18.12
CA ARG A 59 -2.80 0.84 19.58
C ARG A 59 -1.38 0.41 19.95
N ARG A 60 -0.75 -0.42 19.13
CA ARG A 60 0.65 -0.82 19.28
C ARG A 60 1.64 0.22 18.73
N GLY A 61 1.17 1.37 18.27
CA GLY A 61 1.99 2.47 17.78
C GLY A 61 2.66 2.22 16.44
N GLY A 62 2.08 1.31 15.61
CA GLY A 62 2.82 0.66 14.55
C GLY A 62 2.86 1.34 13.20
N ALA A 63 1.77 1.86 12.68
CA ALA A 63 1.71 2.41 11.33
C ALA A 63 1.27 3.88 11.31
N GLY A 64 1.83 4.64 10.40
CA GLY A 64 1.40 6.02 10.13
C GLY A 64 0.22 6.10 9.18
N LEU A 65 0.03 5.07 8.34
CA LEU A 65 -1.10 4.97 7.41
C LEU A 65 -1.67 3.54 7.43
N PHE A 66 -2.98 3.45 7.40
CA PHE A 66 -3.73 2.19 7.31
C PHE A 66 -4.42 2.11 5.97
N VAL A 67 -4.42 0.91 5.37
CA VAL A 67 -5.16 0.63 4.13
C VAL A 67 -6.19 -0.45 4.42
N THR A 68 -7.44 -0.25 3.98
CA THR A 68 -8.52 -1.24 4.14
C THR A 68 -8.20 -2.52 3.36
N GLU A 69 -8.99 -3.57 3.56
CA GLU A 69 -9.05 -4.64 2.57
C GLU A 69 -9.46 -4.05 1.22
N PHE A 70 -9.03 -4.68 0.11
CA PHE A 70 -9.37 -4.18 -1.22
C PHE A 70 -10.84 -4.46 -1.57
N ILE A 71 -11.54 -3.45 -2.06
CA ILE A 71 -12.98 -3.39 -2.26
C ILE A 71 -13.29 -3.54 -3.74
N SER A 72 -14.14 -4.50 -4.08
CA SER A 72 -14.60 -4.70 -5.47
C SER A 72 -15.55 -3.59 -5.88
N VAL A 73 -15.20 -2.84 -6.93
CA VAL A 73 -16.10 -1.82 -7.48
C VAL A 73 -17.38 -2.45 -8.04
N GLU A 74 -17.29 -3.66 -8.60
CA GLU A 74 -18.43 -4.44 -9.05
C GLU A 74 -19.39 -4.79 -7.90
N GLY A 75 -18.84 -5.26 -6.75
CA GLY A 75 -19.64 -5.54 -5.57
C GLY A 75 -20.27 -4.29 -4.98
N LEU A 76 -19.52 -3.20 -4.93
CA LEU A 76 -19.97 -1.92 -4.41
C LEU A 76 -21.12 -1.34 -5.24
N THR A 77 -20.95 -1.29 -6.56
CA THR A 77 -21.96 -0.73 -7.50
C THR A 77 -23.23 -1.58 -7.61
N ARG A 78 -23.18 -2.85 -7.20
CA ARG A 78 -24.37 -3.72 -7.11
C ARG A 78 -25.04 -3.70 -5.73
N GLY A 79 -24.64 -2.83 -4.83
CA GLY A 79 -25.23 -2.70 -3.51
C GLY A 79 -24.94 -3.88 -2.57
N ASN A 80 -23.81 -4.60 -2.78
CA ASN A 80 -23.46 -5.71 -1.91
C ASN A 80 -23.05 -5.22 -0.51
N MET A 81 -23.90 -5.51 0.49
CA MET A 81 -23.69 -5.05 1.87
C MET A 81 -22.33 -5.44 2.45
N ARG A 82 -21.85 -6.66 2.18
CA ARG A 82 -20.52 -7.11 2.65
C ARG A 82 -19.41 -6.25 2.07
N THR A 83 -19.56 -5.80 0.82
CA THR A 83 -18.58 -4.92 0.17
C THR A 83 -18.59 -3.53 0.81
N HIS A 84 -19.78 -3.01 1.14
CA HIS A 84 -19.90 -1.76 1.89
C HIS A 84 -19.32 -1.88 3.32
N ASP A 85 -19.51 -3.01 3.99
CA ASP A 85 -18.95 -3.23 5.33
C ASP A 85 -17.42 -3.20 5.35
N LEU A 86 -16.74 -3.58 4.26
CA LEU A 86 -15.27 -3.49 4.15
C LEU A 86 -14.73 -2.06 4.18
N MET A 87 -15.56 -1.06 3.85
CA MET A 87 -15.19 0.36 3.94
C MET A 87 -15.26 0.90 5.37
N ARG A 88 -15.96 0.20 6.28
CA ARG A 88 -16.17 0.70 7.65
C ARG A 88 -14.84 0.80 8.41
N TYR A 89 -14.68 1.93 9.08
CA TYR A 89 -13.57 2.20 9.97
C TYR A 89 -14.00 3.14 11.11
N LYS A 90 -13.21 3.19 12.17
CA LYS A 90 -13.38 4.15 13.27
C LYS A 90 -12.41 5.31 13.09
N ALA A 91 -12.94 6.49 12.78
CA ALA A 91 -12.16 7.66 12.41
C ALA A 91 -11.18 8.09 13.52
N ASP A 92 -11.60 8.02 14.76
CA ASP A 92 -10.81 8.37 15.96
C ASP A 92 -9.66 7.38 16.24
N GLU A 93 -9.79 6.12 15.78
CA GLU A 93 -8.83 5.06 16.08
C GLU A 93 -7.98 4.61 14.86
N GLU A 94 -8.40 4.90 13.61
CA GLU A 94 -7.77 4.31 12.42
C GLU A 94 -7.17 5.34 11.46
N ARG A 95 -7.51 6.62 11.58
CA ARG A 95 -6.94 7.66 10.70
C ARG A 95 -5.45 7.90 10.97
N PRO A 96 -4.66 8.27 9.91
CA PRO A 96 -5.08 8.40 8.51
C PRO A 96 -5.32 7.04 7.84
N ILE A 97 -6.35 6.97 7.00
CA ILE A 97 -6.80 5.73 6.35
C ILE A 97 -7.01 5.90 4.85
N ALA A 98 -6.55 4.91 4.08
CA ALA A 98 -6.83 4.77 2.66
C ALA A 98 -7.90 3.68 2.45
N ILE A 99 -8.92 3.96 1.68
CA ILE A 99 -9.84 2.95 1.17
C ILE A 99 -9.30 2.44 -0.17
N GLN A 100 -8.96 1.14 -0.22
CA GLN A 100 -8.44 0.53 -1.43
C GLN A 100 -9.55 -0.09 -2.27
N ILE A 101 -9.64 0.32 -3.54
CA ILE A 101 -10.60 -0.21 -4.51
C ILE A 101 -9.89 -0.95 -5.64
N PHE A 102 -10.59 -1.92 -6.25
CA PHE A 102 -10.13 -2.62 -7.44
C PHE A 102 -11.27 -2.90 -8.41
N GLY A 103 -10.95 -2.84 -9.69
CA GLY A 103 -11.88 -3.11 -10.78
C GLY A 103 -11.21 -2.93 -12.13
N TYR A 104 -12.02 -2.97 -13.19
CA TYR A 104 -11.62 -2.78 -14.57
C TYR A 104 -12.48 -1.73 -15.27
N ASP A 105 -13.77 -1.70 -14.96
CA ASP A 105 -14.73 -0.77 -15.55
C ASP A 105 -14.48 0.65 -15.07
N ILE A 106 -14.28 1.58 -16.00
CA ILE A 106 -13.86 2.97 -15.73
C ILE A 106 -14.92 3.71 -14.90
N GLU A 107 -16.18 3.61 -15.27
CA GLU A 107 -17.27 4.31 -14.59
C GLU A 107 -17.48 3.79 -13.16
N ARG A 108 -17.37 2.47 -12.98
CA ARG A 108 -17.48 1.88 -11.64
C ARG A 108 -16.27 2.23 -10.75
N MET A 109 -15.08 2.33 -11.34
CA MET A 109 -13.89 2.79 -10.61
C MET A 109 -14.04 4.24 -10.17
N ARG A 110 -14.54 5.12 -11.06
CA ARG A 110 -14.85 6.50 -10.75
C ARG A 110 -15.88 6.59 -9.62
N TRP A 111 -17.01 5.94 -9.76
CA TRP A 111 -18.07 5.98 -8.76
C TRP A 111 -17.66 5.39 -7.41
N ALA A 112 -16.91 4.28 -7.39
CA ALA A 112 -16.40 3.70 -6.16
C ALA A 112 -15.40 4.63 -5.43
N ALA A 113 -14.64 5.42 -6.17
CA ALA A 113 -13.74 6.42 -5.60
C ALA A 113 -14.52 7.58 -4.95
N GLU A 114 -15.60 8.05 -5.58
CA GLU A 114 -16.52 9.04 -4.99
C GLU A 114 -17.12 8.51 -3.68
N ILE A 115 -17.63 7.28 -3.66
CA ILE A 115 -18.18 6.64 -2.45
C ILE A 115 -17.10 6.52 -1.35
N ALA A 116 -15.86 6.16 -1.70
CA ALA A 116 -14.78 6.08 -0.73
C ALA A 116 -14.46 7.46 -0.12
N GLN A 117 -14.49 8.52 -0.92
CA GLN A 117 -14.34 9.90 -0.44
C GLN A 117 -15.52 10.31 0.45
N GLU A 118 -16.77 10.03 0.05
CA GLU A 118 -17.96 10.31 0.85
C GLU A 118 -17.99 9.55 2.17
N ALA A 119 -17.41 8.35 2.22
CA ALA A 119 -17.18 7.60 3.46
C ALA A 119 -16.14 8.25 4.38
N GLY A 120 -15.52 9.38 3.97
CA GLY A 120 -14.60 10.18 4.75
C GLY A 120 -13.16 9.65 4.77
N ALA A 121 -12.76 8.83 3.79
CA ALA A 121 -11.38 8.37 3.65
C ALA A 121 -10.38 9.54 3.52
N ASP A 122 -9.16 9.33 4.00
CA ASP A 122 -8.08 10.30 3.82
C ASP A 122 -7.47 10.18 2.42
N PHE A 123 -7.50 8.97 1.85
CA PHE A 123 -6.94 8.63 0.53
C PHE A 123 -7.82 7.59 -0.16
N VAL A 124 -7.85 7.64 -1.48
CA VAL A 124 -8.32 6.52 -2.32
C VAL A 124 -7.10 5.79 -2.87
N ASP A 125 -6.99 4.49 -2.62
CA ASP A 125 -5.89 3.67 -3.11
C ASP A 125 -6.37 2.71 -4.20
N ILE A 126 -5.67 2.68 -5.35
CA ILE A 126 -6.02 1.85 -6.49
C ILE A 126 -5.18 0.58 -6.48
N ASN A 127 -5.83 -0.58 -6.47
CA ASN A 127 -5.16 -1.87 -6.51
C ASN A 127 -4.84 -2.30 -7.94
N CYS A 128 -3.59 -2.19 -8.33
CA CYS A 128 -3.04 -2.73 -9.57
C CYS A 128 -2.03 -3.87 -9.31
N GLY A 129 -2.12 -4.54 -8.14
CA GLY A 129 -1.12 -5.53 -7.76
C GLY A 129 -1.68 -6.89 -7.30
N CYS A 130 -2.99 -7.05 -7.12
CA CYS A 130 -3.57 -8.31 -6.66
C CYS A 130 -3.37 -9.43 -7.70
N PRO A 131 -2.71 -10.58 -7.36
CA PRO A 131 -2.47 -11.67 -8.29
C PRO A 131 -3.60 -12.72 -8.31
N ALA A 132 -4.63 -12.57 -7.47
CA ALA A 132 -5.69 -13.55 -7.28
C ALA A 132 -6.48 -13.78 -8.58
N LYS A 133 -6.68 -15.05 -8.96
CA LYS A 133 -7.35 -15.43 -10.22
C LYS A 133 -8.70 -14.72 -10.40
N LYS A 134 -9.53 -14.65 -9.34
CA LYS A 134 -10.84 -13.99 -9.40
C LYS A 134 -10.74 -12.50 -9.76
N VAL A 135 -9.75 -11.78 -9.23
CA VAL A 135 -9.51 -10.36 -9.52
C VAL A 135 -8.99 -10.18 -10.94
N VAL A 136 -7.97 -10.96 -11.30
CA VAL A 136 -7.31 -10.91 -12.61
C VAL A 136 -8.25 -11.28 -13.76
N ASN A 137 -9.08 -12.32 -13.58
CA ASN A 137 -10.06 -12.73 -14.59
C ASN A 137 -11.15 -11.68 -14.81
N GLY A 138 -11.42 -10.83 -13.80
CA GLY A 138 -12.29 -9.65 -13.94
C GLY A 138 -11.59 -8.42 -14.51
N GLY A 139 -10.38 -8.55 -15.04
CA GLY A 139 -9.60 -7.46 -15.64
C GLY A 139 -8.81 -6.60 -14.65
N GLY A 140 -9.14 -6.64 -13.36
CA GLY A 140 -8.55 -5.78 -12.32
C GLY A 140 -7.23 -6.29 -11.74
N GLY A 141 -6.75 -5.58 -10.70
CA GLY A 141 -5.52 -5.91 -10.00
C GLY A 141 -4.30 -5.90 -10.94
N SER A 142 -3.43 -6.91 -10.85
CA SER A 142 -2.22 -6.98 -11.67
C SER A 142 -2.46 -7.15 -13.17
N ASN A 143 -3.69 -7.44 -13.62
CA ASN A 143 -4.00 -7.48 -15.04
C ASN A 143 -3.91 -6.09 -15.70
N LEU A 144 -4.19 -5.03 -14.95
CA LEU A 144 -4.09 -3.65 -15.45
C LEU A 144 -2.67 -3.27 -15.89
N LEU A 145 -1.64 -3.95 -15.37
CA LEU A 145 -0.24 -3.73 -15.79
C LEU A 145 0.05 -4.17 -17.23
N ARG A 146 -0.87 -4.88 -17.87
CA ARG A 146 -0.75 -5.37 -19.26
C ARG A 146 -1.43 -4.45 -20.28
N ASP A 147 -2.24 -3.51 -19.81
CA ASP A 147 -3.00 -2.56 -20.63
C ASP A 147 -2.87 -1.16 -20.05
N LEU A 148 -1.73 -0.52 -20.32
CA LEU A 148 -1.41 0.80 -19.81
C LEU A 148 -2.35 1.89 -20.32
N PRO A 149 -2.80 1.88 -21.60
CA PRO A 149 -3.81 2.84 -22.08
C PRO A 149 -5.14 2.75 -21.33
N HIS A 150 -5.55 1.55 -20.92
CA HIS A 150 -6.76 1.37 -20.12
C HIS A 150 -6.55 1.82 -18.66
N LEU A 151 -5.40 1.46 -18.07
CA LEU A 151 -5.02 1.93 -16.73
C LEU A 151 -5.00 3.45 -16.67
N GLU A 152 -4.43 4.13 -17.68
CA GLU A 152 -4.40 5.58 -17.77
C GLU A 152 -5.81 6.20 -17.72
N LYS A 153 -6.75 5.64 -18.51
CA LYS A 153 -8.14 6.10 -18.50
C LYS A 153 -8.78 5.95 -17.12
N ILE A 154 -8.59 4.80 -16.45
CA ILE A 154 -9.10 4.57 -15.09
C ILE A 154 -8.54 5.63 -14.14
N LEU A 155 -7.22 5.83 -14.11
CA LEU A 155 -6.58 6.74 -13.17
C LEU A 155 -7.00 8.19 -13.39
N LYS A 156 -7.10 8.64 -14.66
CA LYS A 156 -7.56 9.99 -15.00
C LYS A 156 -9.00 10.22 -14.56
N GLU A 157 -9.90 9.27 -14.80
CA GLU A 157 -11.31 9.42 -14.41
C GLU A 157 -11.48 9.38 -12.88
N VAL A 158 -10.78 8.48 -12.18
CA VAL A 158 -10.77 8.48 -10.72
C VAL A 158 -10.23 9.82 -10.17
N LYS A 159 -9.11 10.32 -10.72
CA LYS A 159 -8.52 11.60 -10.28
C LYS A 159 -9.44 12.79 -10.48
N ARG A 160 -10.22 12.81 -11.57
CA ARG A 160 -11.20 13.87 -11.82
C ARG A 160 -12.38 13.86 -10.85
N ALA A 161 -12.74 12.66 -10.37
CA ALA A 161 -13.92 12.46 -9.53
C ALA A 161 -13.70 12.83 -8.06
N ILE A 162 -12.47 12.81 -7.58
CA ILE A 162 -12.14 12.99 -6.16
C ILE A 162 -11.25 14.21 -5.94
N THR A 163 -11.40 14.83 -4.77
CA THR A 163 -10.55 15.93 -4.30
C THR A 163 -9.46 15.46 -3.32
N ILE A 164 -9.68 14.32 -2.64
CA ILE A 164 -8.68 13.72 -1.76
C ILE A 164 -7.56 13.07 -2.58
N PRO A 165 -6.34 12.89 -2.02
CA PRO A 165 -5.24 12.32 -2.76
C PRO A 165 -5.50 10.87 -3.20
N MET A 166 -5.15 10.56 -4.45
CA MET A 166 -5.15 9.21 -5.02
C MET A 166 -3.77 8.58 -4.85
N THR A 167 -3.71 7.34 -4.39
CA THR A 167 -2.51 6.51 -4.35
C THR A 167 -2.69 5.25 -5.18
N VAL A 168 -1.61 4.64 -5.64
CA VAL A 168 -1.69 3.43 -6.47
C VAL A 168 -0.71 2.38 -6.01
N LYS A 169 -1.19 1.14 -5.84
CA LYS A 169 -0.37 0.00 -5.45
C LYS A 169 -0.23 -1.00 -6.58
N ILE A 170 1.03 -1.24 -7.01
CA ILE A 170 1.39 -2.07 -8.17
C ILE A 170 2.26 -3.27 -7.80
N ARG A 171 2.51 -4.15 -8.78
CA ARG A 171 3.58 -5.15 -8.81
C ARG A 171 4.65 -4.80 -9.83
N ALA A 172 5.75 -5.57 -9.84
CA ALA A 172 6.88 -5.39 -10.76
C ALA A 172 6.49 -5.52 -12.25
N GLY A 173 5.45 -6.27 -12.52
CA GLY A 173 4.94 -6.57 -13.84
C GLY A 173 4.10 -7.85 -13.80
N TRP A 174 3.77 -8.40 -14.98
CA TRP A 174 3.01 -9.65 -15.08
C TRP A 174 3.88 -10.86 -14.78
N ASP A 175 5.00 -10.99 -15.47
CA ASP A 175 6.02 -12.03 -15.30
C ASP A 175 7.42 -11.44 -15.47
N ASP A 176 8.45 -12.29 -15.41
CA ASP A 176 9.84 -11.85 -15.44
C ASP A 176 10.27 -11.27 -16.81
N ASN A 177 9.54 -11.56 -17.89
CA ASN A 177 9.78 -11.02 -19.23
C ASN A 177 9.05 -9.69 -19.48
N THR A 178 8.11 -9.32 -18.61
CA THR A 178 7.24 -8.14 -18.74
C THR A 178 7.26 -7.26 -17.51
N ILE A 179 8.46 -7.06 -16.94
CA ILE A 179 8.68 -6.10 -15.83
C ILE A 179 8.59 -4.69 -16.40
N ASN A 180 7.57 -3.94 -15.98
CA ASN A 180 7.29 -2.59 -16.48
C ASN A 180 6.98 -1.57 -15.37
N CYS A 181 7.32 -1.88 -14.11
CA CYS A 181 6.93 -1.06 -12.96
C CYS A 181 7.42 0.39 -13.00
N VAL A 182 8.57 0.67 -13.64
CA VAL A 182 9.08 2.05 -13.77
C VAL A 182 8.23 2.85 -14.75
N GLU A 183 7.88 2.27 -15.90
CA GLU A 183 6.98 2.88 -16.88
C GLU A 183 5.60 3.14 -16.27
N VAL A 184 5.07 2.13 -15.57
CA VAL A 184 3.78 2.26 -14.85
C VAL A 184 3.84 3.33 -13.78
N ALA A 185 4.95 3.48 -13.04
CA ALA A 185 5.08 4.51 -12.01
C ALA A 185 5.07 5.93 -12.60
N LYS A 186 5.70 6.14 -13.75
CA LYS A 186 5.64 7.41 -14.49
C LYS A 186 4.22 7.72 -14.94
N LEU A 187 3.55 6.74 -15.54
CA LEU A 187 2.14 6.87 -15.92
C LEU A 187 1.24 7.25 -14.73
N ILE A 188 1.46 6.63 -13.57
CA ILE A 188 0.72 6.91 -12.33
C ILE A 188 0.94 8.37 -11.89
N GLU A 189 2.18 8.85 -11.93
CA GLU A 189 2.52 10.24 -11.63
C GLU A 189 1.87 11.21 -12.62
N ASP A 190 1.96 10.95 -13.92
CA ASP A 190 1.37 11.74 -15.00
C ASP A 190 -0.17 11.81 -14.89
N CYS A 191 -0.80 10.78 -14.34
CA CYS A 191 -2.23 10.76 -14.02
C CYS A 191 -2.59 11.53 -12.74
N GLY A 192 -1.62 12.14 -12.04
CA GLY A 192 -1.85 12.97 -10.86
C GLY A 192 -2.04 12.19 -9.56
N ALA A 193 -1.52 10.96 -9.47
CA ALA A 193 -1.46 10.25 -8.21
C ALA A 193 -0.44 10.92 -7.25
N SER A 194 -0.68 10.78 -5.95
CA SER A 194 0.11 11.41 -4.90
C SER A 194 1.12 10.46 -4.25
N MET A 195 1.09 9.17 -4.58
CA MET A 195 2.06 8.16 -4.13
C MET A 195 1.93 6.90 -4.99
N VAL A 196 3.06 6.24 -5.23
CA VAL A 196 3.10 4.88 -5.79
C VAL A 196 3.69 3.89 -4.79
N THR A 197 3.10 2.69 -4.70
CA THR A 197 3.62 1.59 -3.87
C THR A 197 3.95 0.39 -4.75
N LEU A 198 5.21 -0.06 -4.73
CA LEU A 198 5.63 -1.27 -5.44
C LEU A 198 5.71 -2.48 -4.51
N HIS A 199 5.03 -3.58 -4.85
CA HIS A 199 5.42 -4.89 -4.38
C HIS A 199 6.45 -5.48 -5.37
N GLY A 200 7.69 -5.66 -4.93
CA GLY A 200 8.84 -6.04 -5.77
C GLY A 200 8.81 -7.48 -6.32
N ARG A 201 7.63 -8.06 -6.56
CA ARG A 201 7.39 -9.34 -7.23
C ARG A 201 6.48 -9.17 -8.42
N THR A 202 6.63 -10.02 -9.43
CA THR A 202 5.69 -10.10 -10.54
C THR A 202 4.37 -10.79 -10.13
N ARG A 203 3.34 -10.71 -10.97
CA ARG A 203 2.08 -11.42 -10.73
C ARG A 203 2.30 -12.93 -10.71
N VAL A 204 3.13 -13.47 -11.63
CA VAL A 204 3.40 -14.91 -11.74
C VAL A 204 4.18 -15.42 -10.53
N GLN A 205 5.14 -14.67 -10.02
CA GLN A 205 5.84 -15.02 -8.79
C GLN A 205 4.91 -15.14 -7.58
N ALA A 206 3.81 -14.37 -7.55
CA ALA A 206 2.88 -14.31 -6.42
C ALA A 206 3.61 -14.04 -5.09
N TYR A 207 3.97 -15.09 -4.35
CA TYR A 207 4.74 -15.03 -3.10
C TYR A 207 6.00 -15.90 -3.10
N LYS A 208 6.36 -16.50 -4.26
CA LYS A 208 7.58 -17.30 -4.40
C LYS A 208 8.80 -16.41 -4.55
N GLY A 209 9.99 -16.97 -4.20
CA GLY A 209 11.25 -16.23 -4.25
C GLY A 209 11.27 -15.01 -3.33
N PHE A 210 12.07 -14.01 -3.66
CA PHE A 210 12.24 -12.77 -2.91
C PHE A 210 11.70 -11.57 -3.69
N ALA A 211 11.23 -10.55 -2.97
CA ALA A 211 10.86 -9.28 -3.56
C ALA A 211 12.13 -8.53 -4.02
N ASN A 212 12.14 -8.07 -5.27
CA ASN A 212 13.24 -7.28 -5.80
C ASN A 212 13.08 -5.82 -5.39
N TRP A 213 13.90 -5.38 -4.44
CA TRP A 213 13.90 -4.01 -3.93
C TRP A 213 14.71 -3.05 -4.79
N ASP A 214 15.53 -3.52 -5.73
CA ASP A 214 16.21 -2.64 -6.69
C ASP A 214 15.20 -1.98 -7.65
N LEU A 215 14.05 -2.64 -7.90
CA LEU A 215 12.95 -2.03 -8.65
C LEU A 215 12.27 -0.89 -7.87
N VAL A 216 12.24 -0.95 -6.53
CA VAL A 216 11.75 0.18 -5.69
C VAL A 216 12.67 1.38 -5.85
N ARG A 217 14.00 1.15 -5.78
CA ARG A 217 15.00 2.20 -6.03
C ARG A 217 14.87 2.76 -7.44
N ALA A 218 14.74 1.90 -8.45
CA ALA A 218 14.58 2.35 -9.84
C ALA A 218 13.35 3.23 -10.02
N ILE A 219 12.22 2.94 -9.37
CA ILE A 219 11.05 3.83 -9.37
C ILE A 219 11.41 5.14 -8.68
N LYS A 220 12.02 5.10 -7.48
CA LYS A 220 12.37 6.31 -6.70
C LYS A 220 13.27 7.27 -7.46
N GLU A 221 14.15 6.76 -8.31
CA GLU A 221 15.04 7.53 -9.17
C GLU A 221 14.33 8.13 -10.40
N ASN A 222 13.11 7.71 -10.71
CA ASN A 222 12.40 8.05 -11.95
C ASN A 222 11.09 8.81 -11.77
N VAL A 223 10.61 9.01 -10.53
CA VAL A 223 9.40 9.78 -10.22
C VAL A 223 9.66 10.77 -9.08
N SER A 224 8.89 11.85 -9.03
CA SER A 224 8.98 12.88 -7.98
C SER A 224 8.01 12.64 -6.82
N ILE A 225 6.91 11.91 -7.07
CA ILE A 225 5.97 11.55 -6.01
C ILE A 225 6.58 10.55 -5.02
N PRO A 226 6.10 10.50 -3.77
CA PRO A 226 6.54 9.52 -2.78
C PRO A 226 6.44 8.09 -3.28
N VAL A 227 7.50 7.31 -3.01
CA VAL A 227 7.60 5.90 -3.38
C VAL A 227 7.63 5.04 -2.12
N SER A 228 6.74 4.06 -2.05
CA SER A 228 6.74 3.08 -0.98
C SER A 228 7.05 1.67 -1.49
N GLY A 229 7.87 0.94 -0.73
CA GLY A 229 8.22 -0.44 -1.06
C GLY A 229 7.45 -1.46 -0.23
N SER A 230 7.20 -2.64 -0.78
CA SER A 230 6.53 -3.77 -0.14
C SER A 230 7.19 -5.09 -0.50
N GLY A 231 7.17 -6.03 0.44
CA GLY A 231 7.67 -7.39 0.26
C GLY A 231 8.76 -7.77 1.25
N ASP A 232 8.59 -8.93 1.88
CA ASP A 232 9.57 -9.60 2.75
C ASP A 232 10.05 -8.78 3.97
N ILE A 233 9.23 -7.85 4.45
CA ILE A 233 9.47 -7.15 5.71
C ILE A 233 8.80 -7.96 6.83
N LEU A 234 9.59 -8.73 7.56
CA LEU A 234 9.14 -9.64 8.62
C LEU A 234 9.62 -9.20 10.01
N VAL A 235 10.72 -8.47 10.06
CA VAL A 235 11.31 -7.92 11.27
C VAL A 235 11.69 -6.44 11.03
N PRO A 236 11.85 -5.63 12.08
CA PRO A 236 12.14 -4.20 11.94
C PRO A 236 13.42 -3.89 11.15
N GLU A 237 14.44 -4.71 11.32
CA GLU A 237 15.74 -4.57 10.67
C GLU A 237 15.62 -4.62 9.14
N HIS A 238 14.67 -5.43 8.62
CA HIS A 238 14.39 -5.47 7.18
C HIS A 238 13.89 -4.12 6.66
N ALA A 239 13.05 -3.41 7.43
CA ALA A 239 12.58 -2.11 6.99
C ALA A 239 13.70 -1.06 6.94
N LEU A 240 14.58 -1.04 7.96
CA LEU A 240 15.73 -0.15 7.99
C LEU A 240 16.66 -0.39 6.80
N GLU A 241 17.00 -1.67 6.53
CA GLU A 241 17.79 -2.05 5.36
C GLU A 241 17.15 -1.59 4.04
N ARG A 242 15.81 -1.65 3.93
CA ARG A 242 15.12 -1.23 2.70
C ARG A 242 15.15 0.29 2.51
N PHE A 243 14.96 1.07 3.57
CA PHE A 243 15.14 2.53 3.49
C PHE A 243 16.55 2.89 3.01
N ASP A 244 17.57 2.31 3.64
CA ASP A 244 18.97 2.57 3.31
C ASP A 244 19.31 2.20 1.85
N ARG A 245 18.88 1.00 1.44
CA ARG A 245 19.18 0.46 0.12
C ARG A 245 18.47 1.18 -1.01
N THR A 246 17.26 1.69 -0.81
CA THR A 246 16.39 2.16 -1.89
C THR A 246 16.10 3.64 -1.85
N GLY A 247 16.28 4.31 -0.70
CA GLY A 247 15.86 5.69 -0.50
C GLY A 247 14.34 5.90 -0.58
N CYS A 248 13.52 4.84 -0.47
CA CYS A 248 12.07 4.97 -0.52
C CYS A 248 11.54 5.77 0.67
N ASP A 249 10.40 6.43 0.48
CA ASP A 249 9.81 7.34 1.48
C ASP A 249 9.05 6.58 2.56
N ALA A 250 8.54 5.39 2.24
CA ALA A 250 7.79 4.54 3.18
C ALA A 250 7.96 3.06 2.87
N VAL A 251 7.55 2.21 3.81
CA VAL A 251 7.48 0.76 3.61
C VAL A 251 6.11 0.23 4.00
N HIS A 252 5.56 -0.65 3.16
CA HIS A 252 4.33 -1.39 3.43
C HIS A 252 4.62 -2.72 4.11
N ILE A 253 4.01 -2.94 5.27
CA ILE A 253 4.17 -4.16 6.07
C ILE A 253 2.89 -4.99 5.97
N GLY A 254 3.01 -6.17 5.36
CA GLY A 254 1.91 -7.13 5.24
C GLY A 254 2.04 -8.26 6.27
N ARG A 255 2.52 -9.41 5.83
CA ARG A 255 2.61 -10.65 6.64
C ARG A 255 3.40 -10.48 7.93
N GLY A 256 4.41 -9.61 7.95
CA GLY A 256 5.17 -9.28 9.17
C GLY A 256 4.31 -8.71 10.30
N ALA A 257 3.24 -7.97 9.98
CA ALA A 257 2.30 -7.46 10.98
C ALA A 257 1.53 -8.60 11.71
N ARG A 258 1.31 -9.75 11.06
CA ARG A 258 0.65 -10.93 11.65
C ARG A 258 1.55 -11.69 12.63
N CYS A 259 2.86 -11.66 12.44
CA CYS A 259 3.82 -12.38 13.30
C CYS A 259 3.85 -11.80 14.71
N ALA A 260 3.48 -10.54 14.90
CA ALA A 260 3.32 -9.92 16.21
C ALA A 260 2.25 -10.63 17.08
N ARG A 261 1.26 -11.30 16.46
CA ARG A 261 0.17 -12.01 17.16
C ARG A 261 0.63 -13.35 17.77
N ARG A 262 1.64 -14.02 17.19
CA ARG A 262 2.05 -15.37 17.62
C ARG A 262 3.05 -15.40 18.78
N ARG A 263 3.72 -14.30 19.07
CA ARG A 263 4.75 -14.25 20.14
C ARG A 263 4.23 -13.75 21.50
N GLY A 264 2.94 -13.46 21.62
CA GLY A 264 2.29 -13.05 22.86
C GLY A 264 1.57 -14.17 23.63
N GLY A 265 1.73 -15.41 23.23
CA GLY A 265 1.08 -16.55 23.88
C GLY A 265 2.03 -17.73 23.98
N VAL A 266 2.89 -17.71 24.98
CA VAL A 266 3.40 -18.89 25.70
C VAL A 266 3.96 -18.40 27.04
N GLY A 267 3.35 -18.85 28.11
CA GLY A 267 3.76 -18.73 29.49
C GLY A 267 2.58 -18.99 30.35
#